data_525ff7cfd4ce97db9ed4280c12ca6148
#
_entry.id   525ff7cfd4ce97db9ed4280c12ca6148
#
_cell.length_a   1.000
_cell.length_b   1.000
_cell.length_c   1.000
_cell.angle_alpha   90.00
_cell.angle_beta   90.00
_cell.angle_gamma   90.00
#
_symmetry.space_group_name_H-M   'P 1'
#
loop_
_entity.id
_entity.type
_entity.pdbx_description
1 polymer ?
#
loop_
_entity_poly.entity_id
_entity_poly.type
_entity_poly.pdbx_seq_one_letter_code
_entity_poly.pdbx_strand_id
1 'polypeptide(L)'
;MYKRQDKIKELRSEFWKDVKVLGDDKTYNPELDKAGRVADFFELGELMMRDALERNESCGGHFREEFQTKEGEALRDDKSFTFASTWEFKGVDEPPVLHKEDLGFETVKPTQRSYK
;
A
#
# COMPACT_ATOMS: atom_id res chain seq x y z
N MET A 1 -7.46 8.73 6.03
CA MET A 1 -6.23 8.06 5.55
C MET A 1 -4.95 8.69 6.09
N TYR A 2 -4.76 10.01 6.05
CA TYR A 2 -3.56 10.70 6.60
C TYR A 2 -3.22 10.29 8.04
N LYS A 3 -4.19 10.24 8.96
CA LYS A 3 -3.97 9.80 10.34
C LYS A 3 -3.36 8.39 10.48
N ARG A 4 -3.58 7.51 9.50
CA ARG A 4 -2.99 6.16 9.51
C ARG A 4 -1.54 6.16 9.07
N GLN A 5 -1.16 7.05 8.14
CA GLN A 5 0.24 7.22 7.75
C GLN A 5 1.07 7.77 8.91
N ASP A 6 0.55 8.78 9.62
CA ASP A 6 1.23 9.31 10.81
C ASP A 6 1.38 8.23 11.89
N LYS A 7 0.34 7.41 12.09
CA LYS A 7 0.39 6.32 13.08
C LYS A 7 1.40 5.23 12.73
N ILE A 8 1.57 4.88 11.45
CA ILE A 8 2.63 3.93 11.04
C ILE A 8 4.02 4.48 11.33
N LYS A 9 4.27 5.76 11.04
CA LYS A 9 5.57 6.38 11.33
C LYS A 9 5.87 6.40 12.83
N GLU A 10 4.86 6.70 13.64
CA GLU A 10 4.96 6.65 15.10
C GLU A 10 5.33 5.22 15.57
N LEU A 11 4.56 4.21 15.14
CA LEU A 11 4.79 2.81 15.48
C LEU A 11 6.16 2.31 15.03
N ARG A 12 6.62 2.71 13.82
CA ARG A 12 7.96 2.39 13.33
C ARG A 12 9.04 2.99 14.24
N SER A 13 8.86 4.24 14.67
CA SER A 13 9.79 4.90 15.60
C SER A 13 9.83 4.19 16.96
N GLU A 14 8.67 3.84 17.52
CA GLU A 14 8.57 3.05 18.75
C GLU A 14 9.23 1.68 18.60
N PHE A 15 9.00 0.98 17.49
CA PHE A 15 9.58 -0.32 17.21
C PHE A 15 11.10 -0.29 17.28
N TRP A 16 11.75 0.63 16.57
CA TRP A 16 13.21 0.71 16.55
C TRP A 16 13.82 1.17 17.88
N LYS A 17 13.05 1.89 18.68
CA LYS A 17 13.51 2.40 19.97
C LYS A 17 13.31 1.38 21.11
N ASP A 18 12.17 0.72 21.14
CA ASP A 18 11.68 0.05 22.34
C ASP A 18 11.59 -1.49 22.21
N VAL A 19 11.55 -2.02 20.97
CA VAL A 19 11.44 -3.47 20.77
C VAL A 19 12.78 -4.15 21.08
N LYS A 20 12.71 -5.16 21.94
CA LYS A 20 13.83 -6.03 22.30
C LYS A 20 13.45 -7.47 22.02
N VAL A 21 14.33 -8.18 21.34
CA VAL A 21 14.16 -9.58 21.00
C VAL A 21 14.98 -10.43 21.96
N LEU A 22 14.35 -11.46 22.52
CA LEU A 22 15.04 -12.42 23.40
C LEU A 22 15.86 -13.41 22.55
N GLY A 23 16.93 -13.93 23.14
CA GLY A 23 17.86 -14.85 22.49
C GLY A 23 19.17 -14.18 22.11
N ASP A 24 19.98 -14.85 21.30
CA ASP A 24 21.27 -14.37 20.81
C ASP A 24 21.29 -14.27 19.27
N ASP A 25 22.34 -13.70 18.73
CA ASP A 25 22.59 -13.54 17.31
C ASP A 25 23.51 -14.62 16.71
N LYS A 26 23.93 -15.61 17.51
CA LYS A 26 24.89 -16.65 17.13
C LYS A 26 24.24 -17.91 16.60
N THR A 27 22.97 -18.11 16.93
CA THR A 27 22.16 -19.24 16.48
C THR A 27 20.90 -18.75 15.80
N TYR A 28 20.21 -19.63 15.05
CA TYR A 28 18.93 -19.27 14.45
C TYR A 28 17.93 -18.85 15.52
N ASN A 29 17.50 -17.60 15.43
CA ASN A 29 16.56 -16.98 16.36
C ASN A 29 15.26 -16.62 15.60
N PRO A 30 14.19 -17.44 15.72
CA PRO A 30 12.93 -17.20 15.01
C PRO A 30 12.22 -15.92 15.45
N GLU A 31 12.44 -15.46 16.68
CA GLU A 31 11.85 -14.20 17.15
C GLU A 31 12.56 -12.98 16.53
N LEU A 32 13.86 -13.07 16.29
CA LEU A 32 14.60 -12.05 15.56
C LEU A 32 14.15 -11.98 14.08
N ASP A 33 13.95 -13.14 13.43
CA ASP A 33 13.40 -13.20 12.06
C ASP A 33 12.00 -12.56 11.99
N LYS A 34 11.11 -12.87 12.92
CA LYS A 34 9.78 -12.24 13.01
C LYS A 34 9.85 -10.73 13.20
N ALA A 35 10.74 -10.27 14.11
CA ALA A 35 10.92 -8.84 14.33
C ALA A 35 11.42 -8.13 13.05
N GLY A 36 12.36 -8.73 12.32
CA GLY A 36 12.81 -8.22 11.03
C GLY A 36 11.66 -8.08 10.03
N ARG A 37 10.80 -9.09 9.93
CA ARG A 37 9.61 -9.02 9.05
C ARG A 37 8.61 -7.94 9.46
N VAL A 38 8.44 -7.68 10.75
CA VAL A 38 7.59 -6.58 11.22
C VAL A 38 8.16 -5.23 10.78
N ALA A 39 9.49 -5.06 10.82
CA ALA A 39 10.14 -3.86 10.29
C ALA A 39 9.82 -3.65 8.80
N ASP A 40 9.93 -4.70 7.98
CA ASP A 40 9.57 -4.64 6.55
C ASP A 40 8.09 -4.30 6.34
N PHE A 41 7.20 -4.79 7.20
CA PHE A 41 5.76 -4.51 7.12
C PHE A 41 5.42 -3.04 7.39
N PHE A 42 6.20 -2.31 8.17
CA PHE A 42 6.00 -0.87 8.32
C PHE A 42 6.23 -0.14 6.99
N GLU A 43 7.29 -0.49 6.27
CA GLU A 43 7.59 0.12 4.96
C GLU A 43 6.53 -0.23 3.91
N LEU A 44 6.20 -1.51 3.80
CA LEU A 44 5.17 -1.98 2.87
C LEU A 44 3.80 -1.38 3.20
N GLY A 45 3.42 -1.34 4.48
CA GLY A 45 2.14 -0.79 4.92
C GLY A 45 2.02 0.72 4.65
N GLU A 46 3.09 1.48 4.83
CA GLU A 46 3.12 2.90 4.49
C GLU A 46 2.93 3.10 2.98
N LEU A 47 3.63 2.31 2.16
CA LEU A 47 3.53 2.37 0.71
C LEU A 47 2.12 2.00 0.21
N MET A 48 1.54 0.92 0.74
CA MET A 48 0.17 0.52 0.41
C MET A 48 -0.86 1.61 0.74
N MET A 49 -0.69 2.31 1.87
CA MET A 49 -1.59 3.41 2.23
C MET A 49 -1.41 4.65 1.35
N ARG A 50 -0.18 4.94 0.91
CA ARG A 50 0.09 6.03 -0.03
C ARG A 50 -0.55 5.75 -1.38
N ASP A 51 -0.38 4.55 -1.91
CA ASP A 51 -0.97 4.15 -3.18
C ASP A 51 -2.50 4.17 -3.12
N ALA A 52 -3.08 3.65 -2.04
CA ALA A 52 -4.51 3.69 -1.82
C ALA A 52 -5.08 5.12 -1.66
N LEU A 53 -4.29 6.06 -1.15
CA LEU A 53 -4.69 7.46 -1.06
C LEU A 53 -4.66 8.15 -2.43
N GLU A 54 -3.65 7.86 -3.24
CA GLU A 54 -3.48 8.41 -4.58
C GLU A 54 -4.59 7.93 -5.54
N ARG A 55 -5.00 6.67 -5.43
CA ARG A 55 -5.99 6.06 -6.32
C ARG A 55 -7.42 6.44 -5.92
N ASN A 56 -7.99 7.41 -6.64
CA ASN A 56 -9.33 7.96 -6.40
C ASN A 56 -10.42 7.22 -7.20
N GLU A 57 -10.46 5.91 -7.05
CA GLU A 57 -11.46 5.02 -7.63
C GLU A 57 -11.72 3.84 -6.70
N SER A 58 -12.65 2.96 -7.05
CA SER A 58 -12.78 1.63 -6.46
C SER A 58 -12.56 0.57 -7.54
N CYS A 59 -11.53 -0.28 -7.36
CA CYS A 59 -11.16 -1.32 -8.30
C CYS A 59 -10.62 -2.55 -7.57
N GLY A 60 -11.18 -3.73 -7.83
CA GLY A 60 -10.75 -4.96 -7.17
C GLY A 60 -10.85 -4.89 -5.66
N GLY A 61 -9.77 -5.21 -4.96
CA GLY A 61 -9.70 -5.11 -3.49
C GLY A 61 -9.56 -3.70 -2.93
N HIS A 62 -9.28 -2.71 -3.77
CA HIS A 62 -9.26 -1.31 -3.39
C HIS A 62 -10.66 -0.73 -3.47
N PHE A 63 -11.30 -0.50 -2.32
CA PHE A 63 -12.65 0.00 -2.24
C PHE A 63 -12.72 1.28 -1.40
N ARG A 64 -13.31 2.32 -1.97
CA ARG A 64 -13.53 3.62 -1.31
C ARG A 64 -15.02 3.95 -1.33
N GLU A 65 -15.56 4.29 -0.17
CA GLU A 65 -16.99 4.60 0.00
C GLU A 65 -17.46 5.76 -0.88
N GLU A 66 -16.56 6.72 -1.17
CA GLU A 66 -16.85 7.86 -2.03
C GLU A 66 -16.88 7.52 -3.54
N PHE A 67 -16.37 6.32 -3.92
CA PHE A 67 -16.36 5.84 -5.29
C PHE A 67 -17.15 4.54 -5.43
N GLN A 68 -18.48 4.68 -5.35
CA GLN A 68 -19.44 3.60 -5.52
C GLN A 68 -20.48 3.96 -6.57
N THR A 69 -21.05 2.95 -7.22
CA THR A 69 -22.27 3.09 -8.01
C THR A 69 -23.46 3.35 -7.08
N LYS A 70 -24.61 3.71 -7.65
CA LYS A 70 -25.86 3.87 -6.88
C LYS A 70 -26.31 2.57 -6.20
N GLU A 71 -25.89 1.45 -6.73
CA GLU A 71 -26.18 0.11 -6.23
C GLU A 71 -25.15 -0.38 -5.17
N GLY A 72 -24.14 0.45 -4.83
CA GLY A 72 -23.11 0.14 -3.85
C GLY A 72 -21.97 -0.73 -4.38
N GLU A 73 -21.84 -0.85 -5.70
CA GLU A 73 -20.72 -1.55 -6.34
C GLU A 73 -19.51 -0.63 -6.55
N ALA A 74 -18.34 -1.21 -6.76
CA ALA A 74 -17.11 -0.48 -7.03
C ALA A 74 -17.24 0.38 -8.30
N LEU A 75 -16.94 1.67 -8.18
CA LEU A 75 -16.91 2.60 -9.31
C LEU A 75 -15.46 2.82 -9.74
N ARG A 76 -15.12 2.26 -10.89
CA ARG A 76 -13.81 2.42 -11.53
C ARG A 76 -13.75 3.70 -12.35
N ASP A 77 -12.56 4.26 -12.46
CA ASP A 77 -12.25 5.33 -13.40
C ASP A 77 -11.10 4.88 -14.33
N ASP A 78 -11.42 4.05 -15.31
CA ASP A 78 -10.45 3.50 -16.27
C ASP A 78 -9.75 4.60 -17.09
N LYS A 79 -10.34 5.78 -17.21
CA LYS A 79 -9.74 6.89 -17.94
C LYS A 79 -8.54 7.47 -17.20
N SER A 80 -8.64 7.57 -15.88
CA SER A 80 -7.62 8.22 -15.04
C SER A 80 -6.67 7.25 -14.38
N PHE A 81 -7.04 5.95 -14.22
CA PHE A 81 -6.31 4.99 -13.43
C PHE A 81 -5.92 3.69 -14.14
N THR A 82 -5.95 3.66 -15.49
CA THR A 82 -5.41 2.54 -16.27
C THR A 82 -3.89 2.67 -16.42
N PHE A 83 -3.19 2.57 -15.29
CA PHE A 83 -1.73 2.57 -15.22
C PHE A 83 -1.22 1.65 -14.10
N ALA A 84 0.03 1.20 -14.23
CA ALA A 84 0.79 0.61 -13.14
C ALA A 84 1.50 1.70 -12.34
N SER A 85 1.42 1.62 -11.00
CA SER A 85 2.12 2.53 -10.09
C SER A 85 3.48 1.95 -9.72
N THR A 86 4.54 2.73 -9.85
CA THR A 86 5.87 2.40 -9.33
C THR A 86 6.32 3.51 -8.39
N TRP A 87 6.60 3.17 -7.14
CA TRP A 87 7.04 4.12 -6.14
C TRP A 87 8.56 4.06 -5.98
N GLU A 88 9.22 5.16 -6.32
CA GLU A 88 10.67 5.30 -6.17
C GLU A 88 11.02 5.71 -4.74
N PHE A 89 11.85 4.92 -4.07
CA PHE A 89 12.38 5.26 -2.75
C PHE A 89 13.42 6.36 -2.85
N LYS A 90 13.25 7.45 -2.09
CA LYS A 90 14.15 8.61 -2.06
C LYS A 90 14.95 8.72 -0.76
N GLY A 91 14.64 7.92 0.22
CA GLY A 91 15.26 7.95 1.55
C GLY A 91 14.20 7.79 2.64
N VAL A 92 14.64 7.53 3.87
CA VAL A 92 13.75 7.27 5.01
C VAL A 92 12.89 8.49 5.37
N ASP A 93 13.46 9.69 5.23
CA ASP A 93 12.81 10.95 5.61
C ASP A 93 12.24 11.72 4.41
N GLU A 94 12.40 11.17 3.20
CA GLU A 94 11.93 11.80 1.96
C GLU A 94 10.65 11.11 1.46
N PRO A 95 9.69 11.90 0.92
CA PRO A 95 8.50 11.30 0.32
C PRO A 95 8.89 10.50 -0.93
N PRO A 96 8.37 9.27 -1.10
CA PRO A 96 8.59 8.50 -2.32
C PRO A 96 7.97 9.19 -3.53
N VAL A 97 8.56 8.99 -4.70
CA VAL A 97 8.08 9.56 -5.97
C VAL A 97 7.27 8.52 -6.73
N LEU A 98 6.07 8.90 -7.15
CA LEU A 98 5.20 8.05 -7.97
C LEU A 98 5.55 8.19 -9.44
N HIS A 99 5.86 7.07 -10.07
CA HIS A 99 5.93 6.91 -11.52
C HIS A 99 4.74 6.12 -12.01
N LYS A 100 4.19 6.51 -13.15
CA LYS A 100 3.02 5.88 -13.76
C LYS A 100 3.40 5.34 -15.14
N GLU A 101 3.04 4.10 -15.39
CA GLU A 101 3.18 3.44 -16.69
C GLU A 101 1.80 3.09 -17.21
N ASP A 102 1.40 3.69 -18.32
CA ASP A 102 0.08 3.45 -18.91
C ASP A 102 -0.06 2.01 -19.39
N LEU A 103 -1.18 1.39 -19.06
CA LEU A 103 -1.49 0.02 -19.47
C LEU A 103 -2.22 0.03 -20.81
N GLY A 104 -1.65 -0.65 -21.81
CA GLY A 104 -2.24 -0.90 -23.11
C GLY A 104 -2.73 -2.33 -23.24
N PHE A 105 -3.95 -2.52 -23.75
CA PHE A 105 -4.56 -3.84 -23.98
C PHE A 105 -4.86 -4.01 -25.46
N GLU A 106 -4.13 -4.89 -26.15
CA GLU A 106 -4.29 -5.11 -27.59
C GLU A 106 -5.56 -5.89 -27.94
N THR A 107 -5.90 -6.89 -27.15
CA THR A 107 -6.95 -7.88 -27.45
C THR A 107 -8.16 -7.83 -26.52
N VAL A 108 -8.04 -7.21 -25.36
CA VAL A 108 -9.08 -7.13 -24.33
C VAL A 108 -9.36 -5.67 -23.99
N LYS A 109 -10.63 -5.31 -23.90
CA LYS A 109 -11.02 -3.98 -23.42
C LYS A 109 -11.45 -4.07 -21.95
N PRO A 110 -10.99 -3.15 -21.09
CA PRO A 110 -11.51 -3.05 -19.72
C PRO A 110 -13.02 -2.83 -19.74
N THR A 111 -13.75 -3.59 -18.93
CA THR A 111 -15.20 -3.45 -18.79
C THR A 111 -15.56 -3.37 -17.32
N GLN A 112 -16.57 -2.55 -17.00
CA GLN A 112 -17.15 -2.50 -15.67
C GLN A 112 -17.80 -3.85 -15.35
N ARG A 113 -17.41 -4.47 -14.24
CA ARG A 113 -18.02 -5.72 -13.75
C ARG A 113 -19.17 -5.38 -12.80
N SER A 114 -20.33 -6.01 -13.01
CA SER A 114 -21.43 -6.03 -12.06
C SER A 114 -21.59 -7.43 -11.47
N TYR A 115 -21.98 -7.50 -10.20
CA TYR A 115 -22.27 -8.74 -9.49
C TYR A 115 -23.76 -8.96 -9.28
N LYS A 116 -24.61 -8.16 -9.96
CA LYS A 116 -26.08 -8.28 -9.96
C LYS A 116 -26.56 -8.84 -11.27
#